data_d0f981dc005241a41468643b41e2a836
#
_entry.id   d0f981dc005241a41468643b41e2a836
#
_cell.length_a   1.000
_cell.length_b   1.000
_cell.length_c   1.000
_cell.angle_alpha   90.00
_cell.angle_beta   90.00
_cell.angle_gamma   90.00
#
_symmetry.space_group_name_H-M   'P 1'
#
loop_
_entity.id
_entity.type
_entity.pdbx_description
1 polymer ?
#
loop_
_entity_poly.entity_id
_entity_poly.type
_entity_poly.pdbx_seq_one_letter_code
_entity_poly.pdbx_strand_id
1 'polypeptide(L)'
;PNAASMIESQMSKHLHYYREGVNVNVSVTGSPTEPDTITINGKPMASTLLTDVANQYLLGHLPMLLHPNPQDSMVIGLGAGMTFGALLRHGGPTDVIEISPEVVEGARQFARYNRSALDQPNANIIFDDGRNYLITTTKKYDVITEDPLDPFFMGSGYLYDIEHFENARRALKPGGIMCQYLPLYQLGLEESRIIVKTFNQVFSHVTAWFAFNDILLIGSEEPIVVNYELLRERVRHPDIARDLSEIGIDNELDFLANYMFDETLISEIGGDLPLNTDDYPIIEFLAPRSILRNTENENLIYYLDRRILEAPDFIDTSNLSVERAADIEKR
;
A
#
# COMPACT_ATOMS: atom_id res chain seq x y z
N PRO A 1 -25.60 10.56 6.22
CA PRO A 1 -26.38 11.09 5.09
C PRO A 1 -27.40 10.04 4.64
N ASN A 2 -28.62 10.46 4.25
CA ASN A 2 -29.59 9.51 3.72
C ASN A 2 -29.26 9.18 2.26
N ALA A 3 -29.79 8.08 1.73
CA ALA A 3 -29.50 7.62 0.36
C ALA A 3 -29.80 8.69 -0.71
N ALA A 4 -30.82 9.55 -0.51
CA ALA A 4 -31.17 10.62 -1.42
C ALA A 4 -30.06 11.70 -1.47
N SER A 5 -29.51 12.12 -0.33
CA SER A 5 -28.44 13.13 -0.30
C SER A 5 -27.12 12.58 -0.88
N MET A 6 -26.87 11.27 -0.76
CA MET A 6 -25.73 10.63 -1.42
C MET A 6 -25.90 10.58 -2.94
N ILE A 7 -27.09 10.26 -3.43
CA ILE A 7 -27.41 10.26 -4.85
C ILE A 7 -27.31 11.68 -5.43
N GLU A 8 -27.88 12.69 -4.77
CA GLU A 8 -27.77 14.09 -5.18
C GLU A 8 -26.31 14.56 -5.24
N SER A 9 -25.50 14.20 -4.24
CA SER A 9 -24.06 14.52 -4.21
C SER A 9 -23.33 13.86 -5.38
N GLN A 10 -23.62 12.62 -5.70
CA GLN A 10 -23.03 11.93 -6.85
C GLN A 10 -23.48 12.53 -8.19
N MET A 11 -24.76 12.86 -8.32
CA MET A 11 -25.32 13.45 -9.56
C MET A 11 -24.82 14.89 -9.81
N SER A 12 -24.31 15.58 -8.78
CA SER A 12 -23.76 16.95 -8.91
C SER A 12 -22.29 16.97 -9.32
N LYS A 13 -21.61 15.81 -9.33
CA LYS A 13 -20.18 15.73 -9.69
C LYS A 13 -19.98 15.91 -11.19
N HIS A 14 -18.91 16.65 -11.54
CA HIS A 14 -18.46 16.76 -12.92
C HIS A 14 -17.77 15.45 -13.36
N LEU A 15 -18.07 14.99 -14.57
CA LEU A 15 -17.46 13.82 -15.18
C LEU A 15 -16.23 14.27 -15.98
N HIS A 16 -15.03 13.96 -15.48
CA HIS A 16 -13.77 14.27 -16.16
C HIS A 16 -13.40 13.23 -17.21
N TYR A 17 -13.73 11.95 -16.94
CA TYR A 17 -13.37 10.83 -17.80
C TYR A 17 -14.39 9.71 -17.64
N TYR A 18 -14.72 9.06 -18.77
CA TYR A 18 -15.50 7.82 -18.80
C TYR A 18 -15.07 6.95 -19.98
N ARG A 19 -14.81 5.68 -19.71
CA ARG A 19 -14.54 4.67 -20.72
C ARG A 19 -15.13 3.33 -20.32
N GLU A 20 -15.66 2.64 -21.31
CA GLU A 20 -16.06 1.25 -21.22
C GLU A 20 -14.92 0.41 -21.84
N GLY A 21 -14.34 -0.46 -21.04
CA GLY A 21 -13.33 -1.44 -21.46
C GLY A 21 -13.94 -2.84 -21.62
N VAL A 22 -13.10 -3.79 -21.97
CA VAL A 22 -13.54 -5.19 -22.14
C VAL A 22 -13.98 -5.80 -20.80
N ASN A 23 -13.27 -5.47 -19.72
CA ASN A 23 -13.49 -6.08 -18.41
C ASN A 23 -13.99 -5.07 -17.37
N VAL A 24 -13.77 -3.77 -17.59
CA VAL A 24 -14.06 -2.72 -16.62
C VAL A 24 -14.65 -1.48 -17.26
N ASN A 25 -15.52 -0.79 -16.52
CA ASN A 25 -15.95 0.57 -16.82
C ASN A 25 -15.25 1.51 -15.86
N VAL A 26 -14.55 2.50 -16.40
CA VAL A 26 -13.79 3.45 -15.59
C VAL A 26 -14.40 4.84 -15.72
N SER A 27 -14.64 5.51 -14.61
CA SER A 27 -15.01 6.91 -14.57
C SER A 27 -14.15 7.70 -13.58
N VAL A 28 -13.90 8.96 -13.92
CA VAL A 28 -13.30 9.94 -13.01
C VAL A 28 -14.28 11.08 -12.83
N THR A 29 -14.64 11.34 -11.58
CA THR A 29 -15.57 12.41 -11.21
C THR A 29 -14.91 13.37 -10.24
N GLY A 30 -15.49 14.57 -10.09
CA GLY A 30 -14.96 15.58 -9.17
C GLY A 30 -15.70 16.90 -9.24
N SER A 31 -15.01 17.99 -8.86
CA SER A 31 -15.45 19.35 -9.13
C SER A 31 -15.21 19.70 -10.61
N PRO A 32 -15.77 20.78 -11.15
CA PRO A 32 -15.49 21.17 -12.54
C PRO A 32 -14.00 21.41 -12.88
N THR A 33 -13.17 21.66 -11.87
CA THR A 33 -11.76 22.02 -12.05
C THR A 33 -10.78 20.95 -11.57
N GLU A 34 -11.21 20.03 -10.70
CA GLU A 34 -10.34 19.03 -10.08
C GLU A 34 -11.04 17.67 -10.00
N PRO A 35 -10.37 16.56 -10.39
CA PRO A 35 -10.85 15.23 -10.14
C PRO A 35 -10.83 14.91 -8.65
N ASP A 36 -11.76 14.12 -8.17
CA ASP A 36 -11.77 13.68 -6.76
C ASP A 36 -11.79 12.15 -6.60
N THR A 37 -12.36 11.41 -7.55
CA THR A 37 -12.55 9.97 -7.40
C THR A 37 -12.41 9.24 -8.73
N ILE A 38 -11.60 8.19 -8.77
CA ILE A 38 -11.63 7.18 -9.82
C ILE A 38 -12.50 6.01 -9.38
N THR A 39 -13.41 5.60 -10.26
CA THR A 39 -14.40 4.56 -10.00
C THR A 39 -14.27 3.46 -11.05
N ILE A 40 -14.21 2.21 -10.62
CA ILE A 40 -14.16 1.04 -11.49
C ILE A 40 -15.42 0.21 -11.26
N ASN A 41 -16.17 -0.09 -12.34
CA ASN A 41 -17.44 -0.83 -12.28
C ASN A 41 -18.44 -0.25 -11.25
N GLY A 42 -18.49 1.08 -11.15
CA GLY A 42 -19.39 1.79 -10.22
C GLY A 42 -18.89 1.90 -8.78
N LYS A 43 -17.72 1.34 -8.45
CA LYS A 43 -17.13 1.43 -7.12
C LYS A 43 -15.96 2.43 -7.10
N PRO A 44 -15.91 3.38 -6.15
CA PRO A 44 -14.74 4.20 -5.87
C PRO A 44 -13.54 3.33 -5.49
N MET A 45 -12.41 3.53 -6.19
CA MET A 45 -11.18 2.76 -5.97
C MET A 45 -10.07 3.62 -5.36
N ALA A 46 -10.02 4.89 -5.70
CA ALA A 46 -9.11 5.85 -5.13
C ALA A 46 -9.72 7.25 -5.17
N SER A 47 -9.37 8.08 -4.21
CA SER A 47 -9.84 9.46 -4.16
C SER A 47 -8.74 10.42 -3.74
N THR A 48 -9.03 11.73 -3.86
CA THR A 48 -8.16 12.80 -3.37
C THR A 48 -8.44 13.19 -1.91
N LEU A 49 -9.20 12.38 -1.19
CA LEU A 49 -9.34 12.51 0.26
C LEU A 49 -7.98 12.27 0.92
N LEU A 50 -7.71 13.02 1.99
CA LEU A 50 -6.42 12.96 2.67
C LEU A 50 -6.04 11.54 3.11
N THR A 51 -7.00 10.74 3.56
CA THR A 51 -6.80 9.34 3.97
C THR A 51 -6.31 8.48 2.81
N ASP A 52 -6.94 8.58 1.64
CA ASP A 52 -6.57 7.80 0.45
C ASP A 52 -5.21 8.25 -0.10
N VAL A 53 -4.98 9.58 -0.15
CA VAL A 53 -3.67 10.13 -0.57
C VAL A 53 -2.56 9.63 0.36
N ALA A 54 -2.82 9.64 1.67
CA ALA A 54 -1.85 9.20 2.67
C ALA A 54 -1.51 7.72 2.55
N ASN A 55 -2.52 6.87 2.38
CA ASN A 55 -2.32 5.43 2.19
C ASN A 55 -1.46 5.16 0.95
N GLN A 56 -1.80 5.78 -0.18
CA GLN A 56 -1.09 5.56 -1.44
C GLN A 56 0.34 6.14 -1.42
N TYR A 57 0.55 7.32 -0.80
CA TYR A 57 1.90 7.86 -0.66
C TYR A 57 2.76 7.00 0.27
N LEU A 58 2.23 6.55 1.40
CA LEU A 58 2.96 5.66 2.29
C LEU A 58 3.23 4.30 1.64
N LEU A 59 2.28 3.74 0.90
CA LEU A 59 2.46 2.47 0.18
C LEU A 59 3.61 2.53 -0.83
N GLY A 60 3.90 3.70 -1.40
CA GLY A 60 5.07 3.93 -2.25
C GLY A 60 6.33 4.28 -1.49
N HIS A 61 6.27 5.27 -0.59
CA HIS A 61 7.45 5.78 0.09
C HIS A 61 8.01 4.83 1.15
N LEU A 62 7.16 4.16 1.93
CA LEU A 62 7.57 3.34 3.07
C LEU A 62 8.59 2.26 2.69
N PRO A 63 8.31 1.32 1.77
CA PRO A 63 9.26 0.27 1.42
C PRO A 63 10.54 0.83 0.80
N MET A 64 10.45 1.91 0.04
CA MET A 64 11.61 2.56 -0.57
C MET A 64 12.51 3.24 0.47
N LEU A 65 11.94 3.81 1.53
CA LEU A 65 12.69 4.44 2.61
C LEU A 65 13.33 3.42 3.54
N LEU A 66 12.68 2.26 3.74
CA LEU A 66 13.22 1.17 4.57
C LEU A 66 14.33 0.38 3.86
N HIS A 67 14.27 0.23 2.53
CA HIS A 67 15.30 -0.49 1.79
C HIS A 67 16.61 0.33 1.71
N PRO A 68 17.77 -0.25 1.98
CA PRO A 68 19.04 0.49 2.07
C PRO A 68 19.43 1.19 0.76
N ASN A 69 19.17 0.57 -0.40
CA ASN A 69 19.53 1.12 -1.71
C ASN A 69 18.61 0.58 -2.83
N PRO A 70 17.33 1.00 -2.89
CA PRO A 70 16.39 0.52 -3.90
C PRO A 70 16.76 1.07 -5.28
N GLN A 71 16.87 0.16 -6.27
CA GLN A 71 17.17 0.51 -7.67
C GLN A 71 15.98 0.22 -8.58
N ASP A 72 15.37 -0.95 -8.45
CA ASP A 72 14.23 -1.38 -9.25
C ASP A 72 13.01 -1.58 -8.37
N SER A 73 11.91 -0.92 -8.70
CA SER A 73 10.66 -1.07 -7.98
C SER A 73 9.51 -1.49 -8.89
N MET A 74 8.51 -2.09 -8.29
CA MET A 74 7.27 -2.48 -8.98
C MET A 74 6.07 -2.18 -8.09
N VAL A 75 4.96 -1.77 -8.74
CA VAL A 75 3.64 -1.72 -8.11
C VAL A 75 2.66 -2.56 -8.92
N ILE A 76 1.83 -3.33 -8.23
CA ILE A 76 0.68 -4.05 -8.78
C ILE A 76 -0.57 -3.26 -8.50
N GLY A 77 -1.30 -2.91 -9.58
CA GLY A 77 -2.41 -1.98 -9.54
C GLY A 77 -1.97 -0.53 -9.70
N LEU A 78 -2.67 0.23 -10.53
CA LEU A 78 -2.39 1.65 -10.77
C LEU A 78 -3.36 2.57 -10.03
N GLY A 79 -4.65 2.27 -10.08
CA GLY A 79 -5.68 3.15 -9.50
C GLY A 79 -5.57 4.58 -10.01
N ALA A 80 -5.42 5.55 -9.09
CA ALA A 80 -5.13 6.96 -9.43
C ALA A 80 -3.65 7.23 -9.74
N GLY A 81 -2.77 6.24 -9.54
CA GLY A 81 -1.34 6.31 -9.83
C GLY A 81 -0.50 7.03 -8.76
N MET A 82 -1.05 7.27 -7.57
CA MET A 82 -0.32 8.00 -6.52
C MET A 82 0.80 7.15 -5.92
N THR A 83 0.55 5.87 -5.66
CA THR A 83 1.59 4.90 -5.22
C THR A 83 2.72 4.80 -6.24
N PHE A 84 2.36 4.69 -7.53
CA PHE A 84 3.33 4.68 -8.62
C PHE A 84 4.15 5.96 -8.67
N GLY A 85 3.49 7.13 -8.52
CA GLY A 85 4.15 8.42 -8.44
C GLY A 85 5.13 8.52 -7.26
N ALA A 86 4.74 8.02 -6.09
CA ALA A 86 5.58 8.01 -4.90
C ALA A 86 6.86 7.16 -5.09
N LEU A 87 6.74 5.96 -5.67
CA LEU A 87 7.89 5.11 -6.02
C LEU A 87 8.88 5.83 -6.95
N LEU A 88 8.38 6.47 -8.01
CA LEU A 88 9.20 7.18 -8.99
C LEU A 88 10.03 8.33 -8.40
N ARG A 89 9.62 8.91 -7.24
CA ARG A 89 10.36 9.97 -6.53
C ARG A 89 11.72 9.51 -6.00
N HIS A 90 11.91 8.20 -5.86
CA HIS A 90 13.19 7.64 -5.43
C HIS A 90 14.20 7.44 -6.58
N GLY A 91 13.83 7.77 -7.83
CA GLY A 91 14.73 7.96 -8.96
C GLY A 91 15.02 6.71 -9.80
N GLY A 92 14.76 5.51 -9.30
CA GLY A 92 14.95 4.25 -10.03
C GLY A 92 13.86 3.99 -11.08
N PRO A 93 14.09 3.06 -12.02
CA PRO A 93 13.04 2.57 -12.91
C PRO A 93 11.96 1.85 -12.10
N THR A 94 10.71 2.19 -12.39
CA THR A 94 9.54 1.62 -11.73
C THR A 94 8.60 1.01 -12.76
N ASP A 95 8.25 -0.25 -12.55
CA ASP A 95 7.22 -0.92 -13.33
C ASP A 95 5.87 -0.79 -12.62
N VAL A 96 4.82 -0.48 -13.34
CA VAL A 96 3.44 -0.64 -12.88
C VAL A 96 2.75 -1.71 -13.71
N ILE A 97 2.16 -2.69 -13.02
CA ILE A 97 1.40 -3.75 -13.64
C ILE A 97 -0.07 -3.40 -13.51
N GLU A 98 -0.72 -3.12 -14.63
CA GLU A 98 -2.11 -2.72 -14.69
C GLU A 98 -2.82 -3.50 -15.82
N ILE A 99 -3.94 -4.12 -15.50
CA ILE A 99 -4.67 -4.96 -16.45
C ILE A 99 -5.50 -4.14 -17.46
N SER A 100 -5.90 -2.91 -17.06
CA SER A 100 -6.85 -2.09 -17.81
C SER A 100 -6.21 -0.82 -18.39
N PRO A 101 -6.12 -0.70 -19.72
CA PRO A 101 -5.72 0.55 -20.36
C PRO A 101 -6.63 1.74 -19.99
N GLU A 102 -7.90 1.49 -19.70
CA GLU A 102 -8.87 2.51 -19.32
C GLU A 102 -8.53 3.12 -17.95
N VAL A 103 -7.97 2.33 -17.02
CA VAL A 103 -7.49 2.83 -15.72
C VAL A 103 -6.29 3.74 -15.93
N VAL A 104 -5.34 3.37 -16.80
CA VAL A 104 -4.17 4.20 -17.14
C VAL A 104 -4.58 5.56 -17.65
N GLU A 105 -5.55 5.61 -18.57
CA GLU A 105 -6.06 6.89 -19.10
C GLU A 105 -6.85 7.69 -18.04
N GLY A 106 -7.58 7.00 -17.14
CA GLY A 106 -8.24 7.63 -15.99
C GLY A 106 -7.24 8.24 -15.00
N ALA A 107 -6.14 7.56 -14.73
CA ALA A 107 -5.09 8.02 -13.82
C ALA A 107 -4.40 9.31 -14.29
N ARG A 108 -4.38 9.60 -15.61
CA ARG A 108 -3.87 10.89 -16.14
C ARG A 108 -4.62 12.10 -15.61
N GLN A 109 -5.87 11.95 -15.20
CA GLN A 109 -6.66 13.03 -14.61
C GLN A 109 -6.12 13.46 -13.25
N PHE A 110 -5.37 12.57 -12.56
CA PHE A 110 -4.80 12.81 -11.24
C PHE A 110 -3.35 13.31 -11.28
N ALA A 111 -2.90 13.91 -12.39
CA ALA A 111 -1.50 14.34 -12.61
C ALA A 111 -0.92 15.20 -11.46
N ARG A 112 -1.75 16.02 -10.79
CA ARG A 112 -1.36 16.78 -9.60
C ARG A 112 -0.95 15.87 -8.44
N TYR A 113 -1.71 14.82 -8.17
CA TYR A 113 -1.53 13.92 -7.03
C TYR A 113 -0.52 12.81 -7.32
N ASN A 114 -0.56 12.22 -8.52
CA ASN A 114 0.41 11.20 -8.94
C ASN A 114 1.70 11.80 -9.53
N ARG A 115 1.85 13.15 -9.48
CA ARG A 115 3.05 13.87 -9.95
C ARG A 115 3.39 13.60 -11.42
N SER A 116 2.36 13.47 -12.26
CA SER A 116 2.52 13.11 -13.68
C SER A 116 3.32 11.81 -13.86
N ALA A 117 3.09 10.84 -13.01
CA ALA A 117 3.83 9.56 -12.97
C ALA A 117 3.90 8.86 -14.32
N LEU A 118 2.80 8.89 -15.07
CA LEU A 118 2.69 8.20 -16.36
C LEU A 118 3.55 8.82 -17.48
N ASP A 119 4.08 10.03 -17.28
CA ASP A 119 4.90 10.75 -18.24
C ASP A 119 6.37 10.84 -17.80
N GLN A 120 6.75 10.21 -16.69
CA GLN A 120 8.12 10.20 -16.20
C GLN A 120 9.01 9.27 -17.03
N PRO A 121 10.27 9.62 -17.31
CA PRO A 121 11.16 8.84 -18.16
C PRO A 121 11.56 7.47 -17.56
N ASN A 122 11.44 7.31 -16.24
CA ASN A 122 11.72 6.09 -15.49
C ASN A 122 10.44 5.26 -15.19
N ALA A 123 9.29 5.68 -15.73
CA ALA A 123 8.03 4.98 -15.61
C ALA A 123 7.87 3.93 -16.73
N ASN A 124 7.53 2.70 -16.36
CA ASN A 124 7.24 1.63 -17.31
C ASN A 124 5.87 1.01 -16.99
N ILE A 125 4.95 1.08 -17.96
CA ILE A 125 3.58 0.56 -17.82
C ILE A 125 3.52 -0.79 -18.53
N ILE A 126 3.16 -1.84 -17.77
CA ILE A 126 3.03 -3.20 -18.27
C ILE A 126 1.56 -3.61 -18.16
N PHE A 127 0.95 -3.90 -19.32
CA PHE A 127 -0.43 -4.39 -19.39
C PHE A 127 -0.47 -5.90 -19.19
N ASP A 128 -0.70 -6.32 -17.94
CA ASP A 128 -0.85 -7.73 -17.57
C ASP A 128 -1.70 -7.83 -16.28
N ASP A 129 -2.17 -9.04 -15.99
CA ASP A 129 -2.67 -9.38 -14.65
C ASP A 129 -1.49 -9.46 -13.67
N GLY A 130 -1.59 -8.81 -12.50
CA GLY A 130 -0.47 -8.70 -11.55
C GLY A 130 0.03 -10.05 -11.05
N ARG A 131 -0.89 -10.99 -10.79
CA ARG A 131 -0.54 -12.33 -10.35
C ARG A 131 0.14 -13.12 -11.48
N ASN A 132 -0.42 -13.07 -12.70
CA ASN A 132 0.17 -13.73 -13.86
C ASN A 132 1.57 -13.19 -14.16
N TYR A 133 1.75 -11.89 -14.05
CA TYR A 133 3.06 -11.26 -14.22
C TYR A 133 4.08 -11.79 -13.20
N LEU A 134 3.73 -11.88 -11.92
CA LEU A 134 4.62 -12.44 -10.89
C LEU A 134 4.98 -13.91 -11.14
N ILE A 135 4.06 -14.71 -11.71
CA ILE A 135 4.32 -16.11 -12.06
C ILE A 135 5.33 -16.21 -13.21
N THR A 136 5.25 -15.33 -14.18
CA THR A 136 5.96 -15.45 -15.46
C THR A 136 7.24 -14.62 -15.55
N THR A 137 7.35 -13.56 -14.74
CA THR A 137 8.50 -12.65 -14.81
C THR A 137 9.80 -13.30 -14.37
N THR A 138 10.89 -12.95 -15.06
CA THR A 138 12.27 -13.24 -14.65
C THR A 138 12.97 -12.01 -14.07
N LYS A 139 12.34 -10.82 -14.18
CA LYS A 139 12.87 -9.59 -13.59
C LYS A 139 12.81 -9.68 -12.07
N LYS A 140 13.80 -9.08 -11.41
CA LYS A 140 13.91 -9.02 -9.95
C LYS A 140 13.84 -7.57 -9.50
N TYR A 141 13.21 -7.35 -8.36
CA TYR A 141 12.95 -6.02 -7.81
C TYR A 141 13.54 -5.88 -6.41
N ASP A 142 13.96 -4.68 -6.07
CA ASP A 142 14.32 -4.32 -4.70
C ASP A 142 13.09 -4.06 -3.85
N VAL A 143 12.05 -3.51 -4.49
CA VAL A 143 10.76 -3.22 -3.84
C VAL A 143 9.62 -3.68 -4.73
N ILE A 144 8.71 -4.44 -4.15
CA ILE A 144 7.39 -4.75 -4.70
C ILE A 144 6.35 -4.19 -3.75
N THR A 145 5.44 -3.37 -4.26
CA THR A 145 4.29 -2.87 -3.49
C THR A 145 2.99 -3.21 -4.18
N GLU A 146 1.94 -3.40 -3.41
CA GLU A 146 0.63 -3.74 -3.94
C GLU A 146 -0.43 -2.83 -3.37
N ASP A 147 -1.21 -2.24 -4.28
CA ASP A 147 -2.44 -1.51 -4.00
C ASP A 147 -3.59 -2.30 -4.66
N PRO A 148 -3.90 -3.51 -4.14
CA PRO A 148 -4.79 -4.43 -4.80
C PRO A 148 -6.24 -3.95 -4.71
N LEU A 149 -7.06 -4.50 -5.61
CA LEU A 149 -8.50 -4.41 -5.50
C LEU A 149 -8.97 -4.95 -4.14
N ASP A 150 -10.06 -4.40 -3.68
CA ASP A 150 -10.68 -4.85 -2.43
C ASP A 150 -10.90 -6.37 -2.39
N PRO A 151 -10.60 -7.03 -1.27
CA PRO A 151 -10.58 -8.50 -1.18
C PRO A 151 -11.94 -9.19 -1.37
N PHE A 152 -13.04 -8.43 -1.42
CA PHE A 152 -14.38 -8.97 -1.67
C PHE A 152 -14.78 -9.00 -3.15
N PHE A 153 -13.98 -8.45 -4.06
CA PHE A 153 -14.19 -8.66 -5.48
C PHE A 153 -13.79 -10.08 -5.89
N MET A 154 -14.61 -10.65 -6.77
CA MET A 154 -14.30 -11.98 -7.32
C MET A 154 -12.92 -11.96 -7.98
N GLY A 155 -12.04 -12.84 -7.52
CA GLY A 155 -10.67 -12.96 -8.02
C GLY A 155 -9.65 -12.07 -7.33
N SER A 156 -10.03 -11.09 -6.49
CA SER A 156 -9.04 -10.28 -5.76
C SER A 156 -8.56 -10.94 -4.46
N GLY A 157 -9.33 -11.86 -3.90
CA GLY A 157 -8.92 -12.66 -2.74
C GLY A 157 -7.63 -13.44 -2.97
N TYR A 158 -7.32 -13.78 -4.24
CA TYR A 158 -6.08 -14.44 -4.63
C TYR A 158 -4.82 -13.55 -4.57
N LEU A 159 -4.98 -12.23 -4.42
CA LEU A 159 -3.85 -11.32 -4.16
C LEU A 159 -3.44 -11.28 -2.67
N TYR A 160 -4.13 -12.05 -1.83
CA TYR A 160 -3.89 -12.18 -0.40
C TYR A 160 -3.63 -13.63 0.03
N ASP A 161 -3.29 -14.52 -0.92
CA ASP A 161 -2.99 -15.90 -0.65
C ASP A 161 -1.49 -16.19 -0.56
N ILE A 162 -1.16 -17.38 -0.05
CA ILE A 162 0.22 -17.78 0.17
C ILE A 162 1.00 -17.90 -1.15
N GLU A 163 0.35 -18.42 -2.20
CA GLU A 163 0.95 -18.66 -3.51
C GLU A 163 1.30 -17.33 -4.19
N HIS A 164 0.47 -16.31 -4.01
CA HIS A 164 0.76 -14.96 -4.51
C HIS A 164 1.94 -14.34 -3.79
N PHE A 165 1.97 -14.39 -2.47
CA PHE A 165 3.09 -13.87 -1.68
C PHE A 165 4.40 -14.61 -1.95
N GLU A 166 4.35 -15.95 -2.18
CA GLU A 166 5.51 -16.73 -2.61
C GLU A 166 6.01 -16.31 -4.01
N ASN A 167 5.10 -16.00 -4.94
CA ASN A 167 5.45 -15.48 -6.25
C ASN A 167 6.10 -14.08 -6.15
N ALA A 168 5.58 -13.21 -5.30
CA ALA A 168 6.16 -11.89 -5.01
C ALA A 168 7.56 -12.05 -4.39
N ARG A 169 7.71 -12.89 -3.35
CA ARG A 169 9.01 -13.22 -2.74
C ARG A 169 10.01 -13.72 -3.77
N ARG A 170 9.58 -14.62 -4.68
CA ARG A 170 10.44 -15.11 -5.76
C ARG A 170 10.88 -13.99 -6.71
N ALA A 171 10.06 -12.97 -6.94
CA ALA A 171 10.39 -11.83 -7.80
C ALA A 171 11.25 -10.76 -7.09
N LEU A 172 11.46 -10.85 -5.77
CA LEU A 172 12.38 -9.98 -5.04
C LEU A 172 13.85 -10.37 -5.29
N LYS A 173 14.73 -9.38 -5.21
CA LYS A 173 16.18 -9.55 -5.07
C LYS A 173 16.54 -9.97 -3.63
N PRO A 174 17.74 -10.48 -3.35
CA PRO A 174 18.22 -10.62 -1.97
C PRO A 174 18.12 -9.29 -1.21
N GLY A 175 17.57 -9.31 0.00
CA GLY A 175 17.28 -8.11 0.80
C GLY A 175 16.12 -7.25 0.30
N GLY A 176 15.40 -7.70 -0.73
CA GLY A 176 14.24 -6.99 -1.26
C GLY A 176 13.05 -6.99 -0.31
N ILE A 177 12.18 -5.99 -0.46
CA ILE A 177 11.04 -5.72 0.42
C ILE A 177 9.73 -5.83 -0.36
N MET A 178 8.77 -6.56 0.18
CA MET A 178 7.37 -6.50 -0.23
C MET A 178 6.57 -5.61 0.73
N CYS A 179 5.74 -4.74 0.18
CA CYS A 179 4.77 -3.94 0.92
C CYS A 179 3.36 -4.29 0.48
N GLN A 180 2.56 -4.79 1.42
CA GLN A 180 1.18 -5.21 1.19
C GLN A 180 0.21 -4.29 1.91
N TYR A 181 -0.75 -3.75 1.19
CA TYR A 181 -1.88 -3.01 1.76
C TYR A 181 -2.88 -3.95 2.43
N LEU A 182 -3.29 -3.60 3.65
CA LEU A 182 -4.30 -4.33 4.43
C LEU A 182 -5.45 -3.37 4.77
N PRO A 183 -6.55 -3.40 4.01
CA PRO A 183 -7.70 -2.52 4.21
C PRO A 183 -8.53 -2.96 5.43
N LEU A 184 -8.48 -2.19 6.52
CA LEU A 184 -9.21 -2.53 7.75
C LEU A 184 -10.71 -2.26 7.67
N TYR A 185 -11.13 -1.31 6.82
CA TYR A 185 -12.53 -0.90 6.70
C TYR A 185 -13.40 -1.88 5.90
N GLN A 186 -12.77 -2.82 5.19
CA GLN A 186 -13.45 -3.76 4.28
C GLN A 186 -13.42 -5.21 4.75
N LEU A 187 -12.66 -5.50 5.80
CA LEU A 187 -12.45 -6.82 6.33
C LEU A 187 -13.06 -6.94 7.73
N GLY A 188 -13.48 -8.11 8.11
CA GLY A 188 -13.67 -8.44 9.50
C GLY A 188 -12.32 -8.64 10.20
N LEU A 189 -12.34 -8.66 11.53
CA LEU A 189 -11.13 -8.85 12.32
C LEU A 189 -10.47 -10.20 12.04
N GLU A 190 -11.25 -11.25 11.85
CA GLU A 190 -10.73 -12.59 11.54
C GLU A 190 -10.03 -12.59 10.17
N GLU A 191 -10.65 -12.00 9.14
CA GLU A 191 -10.11 -11.92 7.80
C GLU A 191 -8.79 -11.14 7.76
N SER A 192 -8.73 -9.99 8.43
CA SER A 192 -7.51 -9.19 8.48
C SER A 192 -6.35 -9.95 9.15
N ARG A 193 -6.64 -10.69 10.23
CA ARG A 193 -5.67 -11.53 10.91
C ARG A 193 -5.23 -12.76 10.09
N ILE A 194 -6.12 -13.33 9.27
CA ILE A 194 -5.78 -14.41 8.33
C ILE A 194 -4.78 -13.90 7.29
N ILE A 195 -4.98 -12.68 6.75
CA ILE A 195 -4.04 -12.08 5.81
C ILE A 195 -2.69 -11.83 6.47
N VAL A 196 -2.65 -11.26 7.67
CA VAL A 196 -1.42 -11.08 8.45
C VAL A 196 -0.68 -12.40 8.64
N LYS A 197 -1.38 -13.46 9.03
CA LYS A 197 -0.79 -14.80 9.19
C LYS A 197 -0.25 -15.37 7.88
N THR A 198 -1.02 -15.24 6.80
CA THR A 198 -0.63 -15.75 5.48
C THR A 198 0.63 -15.05 4.97
N PHE A 199 0.71 -13.73 5.14
CA PHE A 199 1.89 -12.95 4.80
C PHE A 199 3.11 -13.35 5.64
N ASN A 200 2.94 -13.48 6.96
CA ASN A 200 4.00 -13.90 7.90
C ASN A 200 4.47 -15.35 7.67
N GLN A 201 3.67 -16.19 7.04
CA GLN A 201 4.09 -17.56 6.68
C GLN A 201 5.11 -17.57 5.54
N VAL A 202 5.11 -16.53 4.70
CA VAL A 202 5.97 -16.44 3.51
C VAL A 202 7.25 -15.67 3.78
N PHE A 203 7.21 -14.58 4.51
CA PHE A 203 8.37 -13.73 4.80
C PHE A 203 8.94 -14.00 6.18
N SER A 204 10.26 -14.13 6.26
CA SER A 204 10.99 -14.43 7.51
C SER A 204 10.98 -13.26 8.49
N HIS A 205 10.92 -12.02 7.96
CA HIS A 205 10.90 -10.78 8.72
C HIS A 205 9.69 -9.95 8.30
N VAL A 206 8.74 -9.74 9.21
CA VAL A 206 7.51 -8.98 8.94
C VAL A 206 7.30 -7.91 9.99
N THR A 207 7.05 -6.69 9.53
CA THR A 207 6.64 -5.57 10.38
C THR A 207 5.34 -4.96 9.86
N ALA A 208 4.62 -4.24 10.71
CA ALA A 208 3.41 -3.52 10.31
C ALA A 208 3.50 -2.04 10.65
N TRP A 209 2.90 -1.23 9.79
CA TRP A 209 2.94 0.22 9.82
C TRP A 209 1.55 0.81 9.66
N PHE A 210 1.25 1.83 10.42
CA PHE A 210 -0.02 2.53 10.35
C PHE A 210 -0.07 3.46 9.12
N ALA A 211 -1.14 3.37 8.37
CA ALA A 211 -1.42 4.24 7.24
C ALA A 211 -2.82 4.84 7.42
N PHE A 212 -2.91 5.82 8.30
CA PHE A 212 -4.12 6.55 8.69
C PHE A 212 -5.24 5.66 9.28
N ASN A 213 -5.96 4.89 8.52
CA ASN A 213 -7.01 3.98 9.01
C ASN A 213 -6.75 2.52 8.64
N ASP A 214 -5.63 2.27 7.98
CA ASP A 214 -5.26 0.96 7.45
C ASP A 214 -3.86 0.57 7.91
N ILE A 215 -3.42 -0.61 7.49
CA ILE A 215 -2.10 -1.15 7.83
C ILE A 215 -1.35 -1.47 6.55
N LEU A 216 -0.05 -1.20 6.55
CA LEU A 216 0.89 -1.67 5.56
C LEU A 216 1.75 -2.77 6.20
N LEU A 217 1.76 -3.95 5.60
CA LEU A 217 2.64 -5.05 5.99
C LEU A 217 3.92 -4.95 5.16
N ILE A 218 5.05 -5.00 5.84
CA ILE A 218 6.39 -5.01 5.24
C ILE A 218 7.00 -6.39 5.46
N GLY A 219 7.37 -7.07 4.39
CA GLY A 219 7.96 -8.42 4.43
C GLY A 219 9.30 -8.49 3.71
N SER A 220 10.23 -9.23 4.27
CA SER A 220 11.56 -9.48 3.71
C SER A 220 12.09 -10.85 4.15
N GLU A 221 12.99 -11.44 3.35
CA GLU A 221 13.69 -12.67 3.73
C GLU A 221 14.92 -12.42 4.61
N GLU A 222 15.48 -11.22 4.54
CA GLU A 222 16.62 -10.78 5.33
C GLU A 222 16.17 -9.72 6.34
N PRO A 223 16.82 -9.62 7.52
CA PRO A 223 16.50 -8.57 8.49
C PRO A 223 16.62 -7.18 7.85
N ILE A 224 15.59 -6.37 8.01
CA ILE A 224 15.64 -4.97 7.59
C ILE A 224 16.49 -4.20 8.59
N VAL A 225 17.51 -3.51 8.10
CA VAL A 225 18.35 -2.62 8.93
C VAL A 225 18.34 -1.24 8.28
N VAL A 226 17.82 -0.26 8.98
CA VAL A 226 17.66 1.11 8.48
C VAL A 226 18.71 2.02 9.10
N ASN A 227 19.62 2.55 8.29
CA ASN A 227 20.53 3.60 8.74
C ASN A 227 19.75 4.90 8.95
N TYR A 228 19.76 5.40 10.19
CA TYR A 228 18.97 6.58 10.57
C TYR A 228 19.34 7.85 9.79
N GLU A 229 20.64 8.11 9.59
CA GLU A 229 21.05 9.34 8.86
C GLU A 229 20.66 9.26 7.38
N LEU A 230 20.73 8.08 6.78
CA LEU A 230 20.25 7.86 5.41
C LEU A 230 18.74 8.02 5.30
N LEU A 231 17.98 7.48 6.24
CA LEU A 231 16.53 7.68 6.33
C LEU A 231 16.20 9.17 6.43
N ARG A 232 16.88 9.89 7.32
CA ARG A 232 16.70 11.32 7.53
C ARG A 232 17.00 12.13 6.27
N GLU A 233 18.10 11.82 5.57
CA GLU A 233 18.44 12.45 4.30
C GLU A 233 17.35 12.24 3.26
N ARG A 234 16.87 11.00 3.10
CA ARG A 234 15.86 10.64 2.11
C ARG A 234 14.49 11.26 2.41
N VAL A 235 14.03 11.22 3.67
CA VAL A 235 12.76 11.84 4.08
C VAL A 235 12.77 13.34 3.79
N ARG A 236 13.94 13.99 3.90
CA ARG A 236 14.12 15.43 3.63
C ARG A 236 14.45 15.76 2.17
N HIS A 237 14.56 14.78 1.30
CA HIS A 237 14.72 15.03 -0.13
C HIS A 237 13.50 15.80 -0.65
N PRO A 238 13.66 16.93 -1.38
CA PRO A 238 12.55 17.83 -1.70
C PRO A 238 11.32 17.18 -2.33
N ASP A 239 11.53 16.21 -3.21
CA ASP A 239 10.43 15.53 -3.89
C ASP A 239 9.67 14.57 -2.95
N ILE A 240 10.37 13.91 -2.03
CA ILE A 240 9.80 12.99 -1.03
C ILE A 240 9.15 13.79 0.11
N ALA A 241 9.86 14.80 0.64
CA ALA A 241 9.37 15.66 1.70
C ALA A 241 8.07 16.37 1.34
N ARG A 242 7.91 16.76 0.07
CA ARG A 242 6.67 17.37 -0.42
C ARG A 242 5.49 16.41 -0.28
N ASP A 243 5.62 15.15 -0.70
CA ASP A 243 4.56 14.17 -0.64
C ASP A 243 4.24 13.81 0.81
N LEU A 244 5.26 13.61 1.65
CA LEU A 244 5.11 13.29 3.06
C LEU A 244 4.49 14.44 3.86
N SER A 245 4.87 15.70 3.61
CA SER A 245 4.30 16.85 4.32
C SER A 245 2.82 17.09 3.97
N GLU A 246 2.39 16.75 2.75
CA GLU A 246 0.97 16.81 2.36
C GLU A 246 0.10 15.86 3.21
N ILE A 247 0.70 14.82 3.81
CA ILE A 247 0.04 13.86 4.69
C ILE A 247 0.43 13.99 6.18
N GLY A 248 1.08 15.11 6.55
CA GLY A 248 1.41 15.42 7.94
C GLY A 248 2.65 14.73 8.49
N ILE A 249 3.54 14.22 7.63
CA ILE A 249 4.85 13.65 7.99
C ILE A 249 5.93 14.66 7.59
N ASP A 250 6.41 15.45 8.53
CA ASP A 250 7.34 16.55 8.25
C ASP A 250 8.82 16.17 8.44
N ASN A 251 9.08 15.05 9.10
CA ASN A 251 10.43 14.59 9.41
C ASN A 251 10.49 13.06 9.60
N GLU A 252 11.72 12.56 9.79
CA GLU A 252 11.99 11.14 9.98
C GLU A 252 11.38 10.55 11.25
N LEU A 253 11.13 11.34 12.29
CA LEU A 253 10.50 10.87 13.53
C LEU A 253 8.99 10.73 13.34
N ASP A 254 8.35 11.66 12.64
CA ASP A 254 6.94 11.53 12.26
C ASP A 254 6.73 10.30 11.35
N PHE A 255 7.68 10.02 10.45
CA PHE A 255 7.67 8.82 9.63
C PHE A 255 7.76 7.55 10.49
N LEU A 256 8.73 7.47 11.40
CA LEU A 256 8.92 6.33 12.30
C LEU A 256 7.75 6.15 13.28
N ALA A 257 7.04 7.22 13.62
CA ALA A 257 5.86 7.14 14.48
C ALA A 257 4.69 6.33 13.89
N ASN A 258 4.76 5.97 12.60
CA ASN A 258 3.78 5.06 11.97
C ASN A 258 4.10 3.58 12.20
N TYR A 259 5.25 3.22 12.77
CA TYR A 259 5.57 1.85 13.15
C TYR A 259 4.59 1.30 14.19
N MET A 260 4.13 0.06 14.00
CA MET A 260 3.12 -0.57 14.86
C MET A 260 3.58 -1.87 15.50
N PHE A 261 4.05 -2.82 14.69
CA PHE A 261 4.30 -4.18 15.15
C PHE A 261 5.62 -4.73 14.67
N ASP A 262 6.30 -5.41 15.58
CA ASP A 262 7.44 -6.27 15.31
C ASP A 262 7.00 -7.69 14.88
N GLU A 263 7.97 -8.54 14.60
CA GLU A 263 7.78 -9.93 14.19
C GLU A 263 7.03 -10.77 15.25
N THR A 264 7.26 -10.45 16.54
CA THR A 264 6.63 -11.17 17.67
C THR A 264 5.13 -10.91 17.68
N LEU A 265 4.73 -9.64 17.66
CA LEU A 265 3.32 -9.25 17.64
C LEU A 265 2.61 -9.71 16.34
N ILE A 266 3.27 -9.65 15.20
CA ILE A 266 2.74 -10.18 13.94
C ILE A 266 2.40 -11.66 14.07
N SER A 267 3.29 -12.46 14.69
CA SER A 267 3.04 -13.88 14.93
C SER A 267 1.89 -14.12 15.91
N GLU A 268 1.78 -13.31 16.97
CA GLU A 268 0.68 -13.38 17.94
C GLU A 268 -0.66 -12.99 17.31
N ILE A 269 -0.70 -11.97 16.45
CA ILE A 269 -1.89 -11.54 15.72
C ILE A 269 -2.40 -12.67 14.82
N GLY A 270 -1.51 -13.32 14.08
CA GLY A 270 -1.86 -14.47 13.24
C GLY A 270 -2.41 -15.66 14.04
N GLY A 271 -1.75 -15.99 15.17
CA GLY A 271 -2.17 -17.08 16.06
C GLY A 271 -2.44 -18.40 15.31
N ASP A 272 -3.46 -19.15 15.76
CA ASP A 272 -3.85 -20.46 15.19
C ASP A 272 -4.86 -20.37 14.04
N LEU A 273 -5.04 -19.21 13.42
CA LEU A 273 -5.95 -19.03 12.29
C LEU A 273 -5.48 -19.83 11.07
N PRO A 274 -6.39 -20.21 10.15
CA PRO A 274 -5.99 -20.85 8.89
C PRO A 274 -5.22 -19.90 7.98
N LEU A 275 -4.56 -20.45 6.95
CA LEU A 275 -3.95 -19.69 5.88
C LEU A 275 -4.96 -19.47 4.75
N ASN A 276 -4.85 -18.35 4.04
CA ASN A 276 -5.53 -18.15 2.77
C ASN A 276 -4.68 -18.76 1.65
N THR A 277 -5.23 -19.67 0.87
CA THR A 277 -4.50 -20.41 -0.17
C THR A 277 -5.37 -20.52 -1.43
N ASP A 278 -4.77 -20.84 -2.58
CA ASP A 278 -5.50 -21.10 -3.82
C ASP A 278 -6.55 -22.20 -3.68
N ASP A 279 -6.20 -23.29 -2.99
CA ASP A 279 -7.10 -24.42 -2.78
C ASP A 279 -8.17 -24.14 -1.69
N TYR A 280 -7.89 -23.16 -0.81
CA TYR A 280 -8.81 -22.76 0.26
C TYR A 280 -8.85 -21.24 0.42
N PRO A 281 -9.49 -20.53 -0.54
CA PRO A 281 -9.51 -19.07 -0.61
C PRO A 281 -10.51 -18.47 0.39
N ILE A 282 -10.18 -18.51 1.68
CA ILE A 282 -11.08 -18.10 2.78
C ILE A 282 -11.52 -16.64 2.61
N ILE A 283 -10.60 -15.76 2.24
CA ILE A 283 -10.85 -14.32 2.12
C ILE A 283 -11.89 -14.03 1.03
N GLU A 284 -11.84 -14.74 -0.09
CA GLU A 284 -12.82 -14.62 -1.19
C GLU A 284 -14.27 -14.83 -0.70
N PHE A 285 -14.47 -15.72 0.28
CA PHE A 285 -15.80 -16.07 0.79
C PHE A 285 -16.21 -15.33 2.07
N LEU A 286 -15.25 -14.89 2.88
CA LEU A 286 -15.53 -14.18 4.13
C LEU A 286 -15.68 -12.67 3.92
N ALA A 287 -14.80 -12.02 3.17
CA ALA A 287 -14.77 -10.59 3.00
C ALA A 287 -16.12 -9.99 2.52
N PRO A 288 -16.87 -10.60 1.58
CA PRO A 288 -18.19 -10.09 1.20
C PRO A 288 -19.21 -10.03 2.34
N ARG A 289 -19.04 -10.87 3.38
CA ARG A 289 -19.94 -10.88 4.55
C ARG A 289 -19.64 -9.75 5.53
N SER A 290 -18.39 -9.30 5.55
CA SER A 290 -17.90 -8.27 6.48
C SER A 290 -18.22 -6.86 6.03
N ILE A 291 -18.32 -6.60 4.72
CA ILE A 291 -18.70 -5.28 4.15
C ILE A 291 -19.94 -4.67 4.79
N LEU A 292 -20.96 -5.49 5.10
CA LEU A 292 -22.22 -5.01 5.66
C LEU A 292 -22.17 -4.77 7.17
N ARG A 293 -21.05 -5.10 7.85
CA ARG A 293 -20.95 -5.08 9.32
C ARG A 293 -20.33 -3.82 9.89
N ASN A 294 -19.74 -2.94 9.06
CA ASN A 294 -19.01 -1.74 9.51
C ASN A 294 -17.97 -2.08 10.60
N THR A 295 -17.01 -2.93 10.24
CA THR A 295 -15.98 -3.50 11.13
C THR A 295 -14.77 -2.58 11.33
N GLU A 296 -14.69 -1.45 10.64
CA GLU A 296 -13.55 -0.52 10.66
C GLU A 296 -13.12 -0.15 12.08
N ASN A 297 -14.05 0.29 12.92
CA ASN A 297 -13.74 0.68 14.29
C ASN A 297 -13.26 -0.49 15.15
N GLU A 298 -13.82 -1.69 14.96
CA GLU A 298 -13.42 -2.89 15.68
C GLU A 298 -11.98 -3.27 15.33
N ASN A 299 -11.67 -3.31 14.04
CA ASN A 299 -10.33 -3.60 13.54
C ASN A 299 -9.32 -2.55 14.02
N LEU A 300 -9.66 -1.27 13.85
CA LEU A 300 -8.76 -0.18 14.21
C LEU A 300 -8.43 -0.20 15.71
N ILE A 301 -9.43 -0.38 16.58
CA ILE A 301 -9.23 -0.50 18.03
C ILE A 301 -8.34 -1.71 18.34
N TYR A 302 -8.62 -2.88 17.75
CA TYR A 302 -7.85 -4.10 17.99
C TYR A 302 -6.37 -3.92 17.70
N TYR A 303 -6.03 -3.29 16.56
CA TYR A 303 -4.65 -3.08 16.15
C TYR A 303 -3.99 -1.92 16.92
N LEU A 304 -4.67 -0.80 17.16
CA LEU A 304 -4.10 0.33 17.88
C LEU A 304 -3.82 0.04 19.36
N ASP A 305 -4.68 -0.75 20.03
CA ASP A 305 -4.47 -1.15 21.42
C ASP A 305 -3.23 -2.03 21.65
N ARG A 306 -2.71 -2.64 20.57
CA ARG A 306 -1.53 -3.52 20.58
C ARG A 306 -0.27 -2.86 20.04
N ARG A 307 -0.37 -1.62 19.60
CA ARG A 307 0.74 -0.91 18.97
C ARG A 307 1.93 -0.77 19.92
N ILE A 308 3.13 -1.06 19.43
CA ILE A 308 4.39 -0.73 20.09
C ILE A 308 4.58 0.80 20.06
N LEU A 309 5.00 1.38 21.17
CA LEU A 309 5.24 2.81 21.28
C LEU A 309 6.75 3.15 21.28
N GLU A 310 7.59 2.14 21.39
CA GLU A 310 9.04 2.27 21.32
C GLU A 310 9.51 2.37 19.86
N ALA A 311 10.68 2.96 19.68
CA ALA A 311 11.33 2.99 18.37
C ALA A 311 11.68 1.57 17.89
N PRO A 312 11.60 1.30 16.56
CA PRO A 312 11.94 -0.02 16.05
C PRO A 312 13.41 -0.38 16.30
N ASP A 313 13.66 -1.59 16.77
CA ASP A 313 15.02 -2.10 17.07
C ASP A 313 15.90 -2.22 15.80
N PHE A 314 15.31 -2.23 14.61
CA PHE A 314 16.03 -2.31 13.35
C PHE A 314 16.62 -0.97 12.87
N ILE A 315 16.44 0.12 13.63
CA ILE A 315 17.05 1.42 13.31
C ILE A 315 18.50 1.45 13.80
N ASP A 316 19.45 1.49 12.87
CA ASP A 316 20.85 1.64 13.19
C ASP A 316 21.18 3.10 13.56
N THR A 317 21.41 3.31 14.84
CA THR A 317 21.79 4.60 15.45
C THR A 317 23.27 4.68 15.78
N SER A 318 24.08 3.68 15.42
CA SER A 318 25.50 3.54 15.81
C SER A 318 26.37 4.75 15.43
N ASN A 319 25.99 5.49 14.41
CA ASN A 319 26.68 6.69 13.93
C ASN A 319 26.19 8.00 14.57
N LEU A 320 25.24 7.92 15.52
CA LEU A 320 24.67 9.09 16.20
C LEU A 320 25.39 9.42 17.52
N SER A 321 25.29 10.67 17.95
CA SER A 321 25.67 11.02 19.33
C SER A 321 24.70 10.35 20.32
N VAL A 322 25.21 10.06 21.53
CA VAL A 322 24.43 9.42 22.60
C VAL A 322 23.14 10.18 22.93
N GLU A 323 23.17 11.54 22.88
CA GLU A 323 21.99 12.38 23.10
C GLU A 323 20.92 12.17 22.02
N ARG A 324 21.34 12.07 20.77
CA ARG A 324 20.45 11.89 19.62
C ARG A 324 19.85 10.49 19.55
N ALA A 325 20.65 9.46 19.86
CA ALA A 325 20.15 8.10 19.96
C ALA A 325 19.08 7.97 21.06
N ALA A 326 19.30 8.58 22.21
CA ALA A 326 18.36 8.61 23.33
C ALA A 326 17.04 9.37 23.01
N ASP A 327 17.06 10.34 22.12
CA ASP A 327 15.85 11.06 21.68
C ASP A 327 14.97 10.19 20.75
N ILE A 328 15.59 9.28 20.00
CA ILE A 328 14.88 8.31 19.15
C ILE A 328 14.23 7.22 20.01
N GLU A 329 14.96 6.70 21.02
CA GLU A 329 14.46 5.67 21.94
C GLU A 329 13.30 6.13 22.84
N LYS A 330 13.13 7.44 23.04
CA LYS A 330 12.08 8.01 23.92
C LYS A 330 10.76 8.35 23.21
N ARG A 331 10.67 8.16 21.92
CA ARG A 331 9.47 8.47 21.12
C ARG A 331 8.78 7.25 20.57
#